data_231ec361f77f83747a16bcb643f73ed8
#
_entry.id   231ec361f77f83747a16bcb643f73ed8
#
_cell.length_a   1.000
_cell.length_b   1.000
_cell.length_c   1.000
_cell.angle_alpha   90.00
_cell.angle_beta   90.00
_cell.angle_gamma   90.00
#
_symmetry.space_group_name_H-M   'P 1'
#
loop_
_entity.id
_entity.type
_entity.pdbx_description
1 polymer ?
#
loop_
_entity_poly.entity_id
_entity_poly.type
_entity_poly.pdbx_seq_one_letter_code
_entity_poly.pdbx_strand_id
1 'polypeptide(L)'
;MLFARRAPLPLARRLCNALWPRRGFVRPIRYLWARIVRLPVSTRNAAFGIAIGVFVATLPIPGIQLALALLLASLLRANLAAAALGTFWANPLTMPLMWFASYHAGCVMLGMTASSAGELDSELGGLVAIVRRAPLEAFDAVTGRLLPILKPLLAGAVPFALLIGLASYYISLNAITAVRERRAG
;
A
#
# COMPACT_ATOMS: atom_id res chain seq x y z
N MET A 1 -7.36 -11.28 36.61
CA MET A 1 -7.73 -11.48 35.17
C MET A 1 -9.06 -10.79 34.84
N LEU A 2 -9.13 -9.46 34.95
CA LEU A 2 -10.38 -8.66 34.84
C LEU A 2 -10.71 -8.21 33.39
N PHE A 3 -9.90 -8.54 32.38
CA PHE A 3 -10.04 -8.04 31.00
C PHE A 3 -10.17 -9.12 29.93
N ALA A 4 -10.31 -10.39 30.28
CA ALA A 4 -10.56 -11.44 29.31
C ALA A 4 -12.01 -11.42 28.85
N ARG A 5 -12.26 -11.25 27.54
CA ARG A 5 -13.60 -11.39 26.96
C ARG A 5 -14.12 -12.81 27.21
N ARG A 6 -15.28 -12.93 27.81
CA ARG A 6 -15.93 -14.21 28.16
C ARG A 6 -16.35 -15.06 26.94
N ALA A 7 -16.40 -14.50 25.74
CA ALA A 7 -16.70 -15.23 24.51
C ALA A 7 -15.77 -14.82 23.37
N PRO A 8 -15.19 -15.77 22.61
CA PRO A 8 -14.41 -15.46 21.42
C PRO A 8 -15.33 -14.91 20.32
N LEU A 9 -14.91 -13.82 19.68
CA LEU A 9 -15.64 -13.27 18.54
C LEU A 9 -15.67 -14.28 17.39
N PRO A 10 -16.81 -14.46 16.68
CA PRO A 10 -16.88 -15.29 15.49
C PRO A 10 -15.85 -14.83 14.44
N LEU A 11 -15.28 -15.79 13.70
CA LEU A 11 -14.21 -15.56 12.71
C LEU A 11 -14.53 -14.45 11.73
N ALA A 12 -15.79 -14.39 11.25
CA ALA A 12 -16.26 -13.34 10.36
C ALA A 12 -16.10 -11.92 10.97
N ARG A 13 -16.42 -11.76 12.26
CA ARG A 13 -16.21 -10.47 12.96
C ARG A 13 -14.74 -10.16 13.23
N ARG A 14 -13.89 -11.19 13.40
CA ARG A 14 -12.43 -11.00 13.51
C ARG A 14 -11.87 -10.51 12.18
N LEU A 15 -12.26 -11.12 11.07
CA LEU A 15 -11.86 -10.73 9.72
C LEU A 15 -12.39 -9.32 9.36
N CYS A 16 -13.67 -9.04 9.63
CA CYS A 16 -14.24 -7.72 9.42
C CYS A 16 -13.54 -6.63 10.24
N ASN A 17 -13.18 -6.91 11.51
CA ASN A 17 -12.45 -5.97 12.34
C ASN A 17 -10.97 -5.83 11.95
N ALA A 18 -10.37 -6.83 11.29
CA ALA A 18 -9.01 -6.75 10.74
C ALA A 18 -8.98 -5.95 9.43
N LEU A 19 -9.98 -6.14 8.56
CA LEU A 19 -10.10 -5.43 7.28
C LEU A 19 -10.64 -4.00 7.45
N TRP A 20 -11.56 -3.80 8.38
CA TRP A 20 -12.15 -2.49 8.69
C TRP A 20 -12.17 -2.24 10.19
N PRO A 21 -11.07 -1.76 10.78
CA PRO A 21 -10.99 -1.52 12.22
C PRO A 21 -11.96 -0.40 12.61
N ARG A 22 -12.98 -0.75 13.40
CA ARG A 22 -14.01 0.19 13.93
C ARG A 22 -13.41 1.39 14.69
N ARG A 23 -12.14 1.32 15.10
CA ARG A 23 -11.42 2.37 15.85
C ARG A 23 -10.55 3.26 14.97
N GLY A 24 -10.67 3.18 13.63
CA GLY A 24 -9.96 4.01 12.65
C GLY A 24 -8.48 3.66 12.51
N PHE A 25 -7.91 4.01 11.36
CA PHE A 25 -6.49 3.83 11.02
C PHE A 25 -5.57 4.83 11.75
N VAL A 26 -6.12 5.90 12.30
CA VAL A 26 -5.34 7.01 12.90
C VAL A 26 -4.56 6.57 14.14
N ARG A 27 -5.13 5.70 14.99
CA ARG A 27 -4.45 5.26 16.23
C ARG A 27 -3.18 4.46 15.99
N PRO A 28 -3.17 3.39 15.13
CA PRO A 28 -1.94 2.65 14.84
C PRO A 28 -0.90 3.53 14.14
N ILE A 29 -1.30 4.41 13.22
CA ILE A 29 -0.40 5.37 12.57
C ILE A 29 0.25 6.28 13.61
N ARG A 30 -0.54 6.90 14.49
CA ARG A 30 -0.05 7.79 15.55
C ARG A 30 0.88 7.06 16.53
N TYR A 31 0.57 5.82 16.87
CA TYR A 31 1.43 4.99 17.73
C TYR A 31 2.78 4.68 17.07
N LEU A 32 2.77 4.22 15.82
CA LEU A 32 3.99 3.92 15.07
C LEU A 32 4.83 5.17 14.85
N TRP A 33 4.22 6.29 14.51
CA TRP A 33 4.88 7.58 14.39
C TRP A 33 5.57 7.99 15.69
N ALA A 34 4.84 7.97 16.80
CA ALA A 34 5.38 8.30 18.12
C ALA A 34 6.54 7.36 18.52
N ARG A 35 6.46 6.09 18.13
CA ARG A 35 7.52 5.09 18.36
C ARG A 35 8.77 5.42 17.52
N ILE A 36 8.62 5.69 16.22
CA ILE A 36 9.72 5.99 15.31
C ILE A 36 10.50 7.23 15.76
N VAL A 37 9.80 8.27 16.17
CA VAL A 37 10.44 9.50 16.64
C VAL A 37 11.24 9.30 17.93
N ARG A 38 10.84 8.31 18.79
CA ARG A 38 11.50 8.00 20.06
C ARG A 38 12.62 6.95 19.95
N LEU A 39 12.68 6.21 18.84
CA LEU A 39 13.71 5.18 18.67
C LEU A 39 15.09 5.82 18.52
N PRO A 40 16.16 5.20 19.10
CA PRO A 40 17.54 5.61 18.93
C PRO A 40 18.09 5.18 17.55
N VAL A 41 17.34 5.48 16.50
CA VAL A 41 17.69 5.16 15.11
C VAL A 41 17.97 6.47 14.38
N SER A 42 18.92 6.49 13.45
CA SER A 42 19.20 7.69 12.67
C SER A 42 17.95 8.15 11.91
N THR A 43 17.74 9.46 11.84
CA THR A 43 16.61 10.07 11.13
C THR A 43 16.55 9.60 9.68
N ARG A 44 17.72 9.49 9.03
CA ARG A 44 17.84 8.99 7.65
C ARG A 44 17.35 7.56 7.49
N ASN A 45 17.72 6.67 8.41
CA ASN A 45 17.29 5.26 8.36
C ASN A 45 15.79 5.12 8.59
N ALA A 46 15.20 5.92 9.48
CA ALA A 46 13.76 5.94 9.68
C ALA A 46 13.01 6.50 8.45
N ALA A 47 13.48 7.60 7.87
CA ALA A 47 12.91 8.17 6.64
C ALA A 47 13.01 7.20 5.45
N PHE A 48 14.15 6.50 5.33
CA PHE A 48 14.34 5.48 4.29
C PHE A 48 13.38 4.30 4.46
N GLY A 49 13.15 3.84 5.70
CA GLY A 49 12.13 2.83 5.98
C GLY A 49 10.74 3.28 5.53
N ILE A 50 10.30 4.49 5.87
CA ILE A 50 9.02 5.04 5.42
C ILE A 50 8.94 5.06 3.88
N ALA A 51 9.99 5.50 3.21
CA ALA A 51 10.06 5.56 1.75
C ALA A 51 9.88 4.18 1.11
N ILE A 52 10.55 3.16 1.64
CA ILE A 52 10.38 1.76 1.19
C ILE A 52 8.92 1.31 1.37
N GLY A 53 8.32 1.59 2.53
CA GLY A 53 6.94 1.24 2.80
C GLY A 53 5.97 1.90 1.83
N VAL A 54 6.14 3.19 1.56
CA VAL A 54 5.33 3.96 0.60
C VAL A 54 5.55 3.47 -0.83
N PHE A 55 6.80 3.20 -1.22
CA PHE A 55 7.14 2.64 -2.52
C PHE A 55 6.38 1.33 -2.79
N VAL A 56 6.53 0.36 -1.87
CA VAL A 56 5.87 -0.95 -2.01
C VAL A 56 4.35 -0.83 -1.96
N ALA A 57 3.83 0.07 -1.12
CA ALA A 57 2.39 0.30 -1.00
C ALA A 57 1.77 0.93 -2.26
N THR A 58 2.57 1.63 -3.07
CA THR A 58 2.13 2.23 -4.34
C THR A 58 2.02 1.19 -5.46
N LEU A 59 2.75 0.07 -5.36
CA LEU A 59 2.66 -1.02 -6.33
C LEU A 59 1.30 -1.74 -6.26
N PRO A 60 0.75 -2.19 -7.40
CA PRO A 60 -0.56 -2.86 -7.44
C PRO A 60 -0.49 -4.33 -7.00
N ILE A 61 -0.05 -4.58 -5.77
CA ILE A 61 0.15 -5.90 -5.17
C ILE A 61 -0.57 -6.02 -3.81
N PRO A 62 -1.91 -5.90 -3.79
CA PRO A 62 -2.65 -5.91 -2.54
C PRO A 62 -2.47 -7.24 -1.78
N GLY A 63 -2.44 -7.16 -0.46
CA GLY A 63 -2.35 -8.32 0.43
C GLY A 63 -0.93 -8.72 0.84
N ILE A 64 0.06 -8.66 -0.03
CA ILE A 64 1.46 -9.01 0.29
C ILE A 64 2.37 -7.79 0.50
N GLN A 65 1.83 -6.59 0.30
CA GLN A 65 2.58 -5.33 0.37
C GLN A 65 3.32 -5.13 1.70
N LEU A 66 2.72 -5.48 2.84
CA LEU A 66 3.37 -5.36 4.15
C LEU A 66 4.56 -6.32 4.26
N ALA A 67 4.38 -7.58 3.87
CA ALA A 67 5.46 -8.57 3.90
C ALA A 67 6.62 -8.16 2.99
N LEU A 68 6.32 -7.70 1.77
CA LEU A 68 7.31 -7.24 0.82
C LEU A 68 8.03 -5.97 1.30
N ALA A 69 7.33 -5.02 1.92
CA ALA A 69 7.94 -3.82 2.49
C ALA A 69 8.89 -4.17 3.64
N LEU A 70 8.50 -5.09 4.52
CA LEU A 70 9.36 -5.56 5.61
C LEU A 70 10.58 -6.34 5.10
N LEU A 71 10.38 -7.21 4.11
CA LEU A 71 11.47 -7.94 3.46
C LEU A 71 12.48 -6.97 2.84
N LEU A 72 12.00 -6.04 2.03
CA LEU A 72 12.85 -5.05 1.35
C LEU A 72 13.57 -4.14 2.36
N ALA A 73 12.89 -3.69 3.40
CA ALA A 73 13.48 -2.91 4.48
C ALA A 73 14.54 -3.69 5.26
N SER A 74 14.34 -5.00 5.47
CA SER A 74 15.32 -5.88 6.10
C SER A 74 16.57 -6.03 5.23
N LEU A 75 16.41 -6.31 3.93
CA LEU A 75 17.50 -6.45 2.98
C LEU A 75 18.34 -5.16 2.85
N LEU A 76 17.67 -4.00 2.84
CA LEU A 76 18.30 -2.69 2.73
C LEU A 76 18.72 -2.11 4.09
N ARG A 77 18.61 -2.89 5.17
CA ARG A 77 18.95 -2.49 6.56
C ARG A 77 18.25 -1.21 7.01
N ALA A 78 17.04 -0.97 6.49
CA ALA A 78 16.17 0.13 6.87
C ALA A 78 15.34 -0.20 8.12
N ASN A 79 14.72 0.80 8.72
CA ASN A 79 13.89 0.59 9.91
C ASN A 79 12.56 -0.09 9.55
N LEU A 80 12.37 -1.32 10.06
CA LEU A 80 11.19 -2.14 9.79
C LEU A 80 9.88 -1.51 10.28
N ALA A 81 9.89 -0.87 11.46
CA ALA A 81 8.70 -0.22 11.99
C ALA A 81 8.32 1.01 11.14
N ALA A 82 9.32 1.71 10.60
CA ALA A 82 9.12 2.82 9.68
C ALA A 82 8.57 2.33 8.32
N ALA A 83 9.07 1.20 7.81
CA ALA A 83 8.56 0.59 6.59
C ALA A 83 7.09 0.15 6.77
N ALA A 84 6.76 -0.50 7.88
CA ALA A 84 5.37 -0.82 8.21
C ALA A 84 4.48 0.42 8.29
N LEU A 85 4.96 1.53 8.85
CA LEU A 85 4.22 2.80 8.83
C LEU A 85 3.98 3.30 7.41
N GLY A 86 4.99 3.23 6.55
CA GLY A 86 4.89 3.65 5.16
C GLY A 86 3.81 2.88 4.37
N THR A 87 3.56 1.62 4.68
CA THR A 87 2.51 0.84 4.00
C THR A 87 1.08 1.33 4.27
N PHE A 88 0.84 2.10 5.31
CA PHE A 88 -0.47 2.75 5.54
C PHE A 88 -0.81 3.85 4.52
N TRP A 89 0.14 4.23 3.67
CA TRP A 89 -0.10 5.06 2.49
C TRP A 89 -1.16 4.46 1.58
N ALA A 90 -1.11 3.15 1.34
CA ALA A 90 -2.13 2.42 0.62
C ALA A 90 -3.35 2.16 1.53
N ASN A 91 -4.37 2.94 1.35
CA ASN A 91 -5.66 2.78 2.01
C ASN A 91 -6.78 2.74 0.95
N PRO A 92 -7.99 2.29 1.28
CA PRO A 92 -9.09 2.16 0.32
C PRO A 92 -9.43 3.44 -0.46
N LEU A 93 -9.06 4.61 0.08
CA LEU A 93 -9.30 5.90 -0.58
C LEU A 93 -8.18 6.24 -1.59
N THR A 94 -6.92 5.96 -1.23
CA THR A 94 -5.76 6.31 -2.06
C THR A 94 -5.46 5.27 -3.14
N MET A 95 -5.76 3.98 -2.89
CA MET A 95 -5.46 2.89 -3.83
C MET A 95 -6.07 3.08 -5.22
N PRO A 96 -7.38 3.41 -5.38
CA PRO A 96 -7.95 3.59 -6.71
C PRO A 96 -7.28 4.73 -7.48
N LEU A 97 -7.00 5.84 -6.80
CA LEU A 97 -6.32 7.00 -7.40
C LEU A 97 -4.90 6.66 -7.86
N MET A 98 -4.15 5.92 -7.04
CA MET A 98 -2.79 5.51 -7.35
C MET A 98 -2.75 4.53 -8.53
N TRP A 99 -3.67 3.58 -8.56
CA TRP A 99 -3.74 2.60 -9.66
C TRP A 99 -4.16 3.26 -10.96
N PHE A 100 -5.12 4.18 -10.91
CA PHE A 100 -5.53 4.97 -12.06
C PHE A 100 -4.38 5.81 -12.62
N ALA A 101 -3.66 6.52 -11.75
CA ALA A 101 -2.50 7.31 -12.15
C ALA A 101 -1.38 6.44 -12.73
N SER A 102 -1.10 5.29 -12.11
CA SER A 102 -0.11 4.31 -12.59
C SER A 102 -0.49 3.75 -13.94
N TYR A 103 -1.77 3.39 -14.14
CA TYR A 103 -2.27 2.88 -15.41
C TYR A 103 -2.10 3.89 -16.54
N HIS A 104 -2.51 5.13 -16.33
CA HIS A 104 -2.37 6.19 -17.34
C HIS A 104 -0.90 6.50 -17.65
N ALA A 105 -0.05 6.59 -16.63
CA ALA A 105 1.39 6.76 -16.83
C ALA A 105 1.98 5.62 -17.67
N GLY A 106 1.59 4.39 -17.40
CA GLY A 106 2.03 3.23 -18.16
C GLY A 106 1.52 3.20 -19.61
N CYS A 107 0.27 3.61 -19.84
CA CYS A 107 -0.26 3.75 -21.20
C CYS A 107 0.55 4.76 -22.00
N VAL A 108 0.85 5.92 -21.43
CA VAL A 108 1.71 6.94 -22.08
C VAL A 108 3.10 6.38 -22.39
N MET A 109 3.72 5.65 -21.43
CA MET A 109 5.05 5.05 -21.62
C MET A 109 5.08 3.97 -22.72
N LEU A 110 3.98 3.22 -22.86
CA LEU A 110 3.88 2.13 -23.83
C LEU A 110 3.27 2.58 -25.17
N GLY A 111 2.92 3.86 -25.33
CA GLY A 111 2.25 4.37 -26.53
C GLY A 111 0.83 3.80 -26.73
N MET A 112 0.17 3.40 -25.63
CA MET A 112 -1.18 2.83 -25.65
C MET A 112 -2.22 3.91 -25.35
N THR A 113 -3.41 3.79 -25.92
CA THR A 113 -4.56 4.63 -25.52
C THR A 113 -5.06 4.15 -24.17
N ALA A 114 -5.20 5.09 -23.24
CA ALA A 114 -5.71 4.76 -21.90
C ALA A 114 -7.25 4.60 -21.97
N SER A 115 -7.77 3.50 -21.45
CA SER A 115 -9.20 3.30 -21.27
C SER A 115 -9.76 4.26 -20.20
N SER A 116 -10.99 4.69 -20.37
CA SER A 116 -11.68 5.51 -19.36
C SER A 116 -11.94 4.70 -18.07
N ALA A 117 -12.15 5.40 -16.95
CA ALA A 117 -12.46 4.74 -15.69
C ALA A 117 -13.74 3.88 -15.78
N GLY A 118 -14.72 4.30 -16.57
CA GLY A 118 -15.95 3.54 -16.79
C GLY A 118 -15.74 2.26 -17.62
N GLU A 119 -14.86 2.28 -18.60
CA GLU A 119 -14.49 1.09 -19.38
C GLU A 119 -13.74 0.08 -18.49
N LEU A 120 -12.81 0.54 -17.69
CA LEU A 120 -12.09 -0.32 -16.73
C LEU A 120 -13.04 -0.96 -15.72
N ASP A 121 -14.00 -0.21 -15.19
CA ASP A 121 -15.00 -0.73 -14.25
C ASP A 121 -15.90 -1.79 -14.92
N SER A 122 -16.32 -1.57 -16.16
CA SER A 122 -17.12 -2.54 -16.93
C SER A 122 -16.34 -3.82 -17.25
N GLU A 123 -15.07 -3.71 -17.59
CA GLU A 123 -14.19 -4.88 -17.83
C GLU A 123 -13.94 -5.69 -16.56
N LEU A 124 -13.65 -5.01 -15.45
CA LEU A 124 -13.47 -5.66 -14.15
C LEU A 124 -14.77 -6.30 -13.64
N GLY A 125 -15.90 -5.63 -13.81
CA GLY A 125 -17.22 -6.16 -13.51
C GLY A 125 -17.55 -7.42 -14.32
N GLY A 126 -17.22 -7.41 -15.61
CA GLY A 126 -17.34 -8.57 -16.50
C GLY A 126 -16.49 -9.76 -16.04
N LEU A 127 -15.24 -9.52 -15.62
CA LEU A 127 -14.36 -10.56 -15.07
C LEU A 127 -14.91 -11.18 -13.79
N VAL A 128 -15.40 -10.35 -12.86
CA VAL A 128 -16.03 -10.84 -11.63
C VAL A 128 -17.24 -11.71 -11.93
N ALA A 129 -18.06 -11.34 -12.91
CA ALA A 129 -19.21 -12.13 -13.34
C ALA A 129 -18.80 -13.50 -13.92
N ILE A 130 -17.73 -13.56 -14.73
CA ILE A 130 -17.20 -14.80 -15.31
C ILE A 130 -16.65 -15.72 -14.21
N VAL A 131 -15.84 -15.20 -13.29
CA VAL A 131 -15.29 -15.95 -12.16
C VAL A 131 -16.39 -16.57 -11.30
N ARG A 132 -17.51 -15.87 -11.13
CA ARG A 132 -18.65 -16.37 -10.37
C ARG A 132 -19.47 -17.44 -11.09
N ARG A 133 -19.55 -17.39 -12.42
CA ARG A 133 -20.41 -18.30 -13.22
C ARG A 133 -19.69 -19.53 -13.72
N ALA A 134 -18.44 -19.42 -14.12
CA ALA A 134 -17.65 -20.46 -14.75
C ALA A 134 -16.19 -20.45 -14.25
N PRO A 135 -15.92 -20.95 -13.02
CA PRO A 135 -14.58 -20.86 -12.43
C PRO A 135 -13.50 -21.63 -13.21
N LEU A 136 -13.87 -22.64 -14.00
CA LEU A 136 -12.91 -23.41 -14.83
C LEU A 136 -12.47 -22.65 -16.10
N GLU A 137 -13.36 -21.84 -16.67
CA GLU A 137 -13.06 -20.98 -17.83
C GLU A 137 -12.50 -19.61 -17.42
N ALA A 138 -12.54 -19.32 -16.11
CA ALA A 138 -12.09 -18.05 -15.56
C ALA A 138 -10.59 -17.81 -15.80
N PHE A 139 -9.77 -18.87 -15.87
CA PHE A 139 -8.32 -18.73 -16.05
C PHE A 139 -7.98 -18.05 -17.38
N ASP A 140 -8.54 -18.54 -18.49
CA ASP A 140 -8.27 -17.99 -19.83
C ASP A 140 -8.90 -16.59 -20.01
N ALA A 141 -10.11 -16.38 -19.47
CA ALA A 141 -10.77 -15.08 -19.49
C ALA A 141 -10.02 -14.04 -18.63
N VAL A 142 -9.52 -14.45 -17.47
CA VAL A 142 -8.72 -13.62 -16.57
C VAL A 142 -7.39 -13.27 -17.20
N THR A 143 -6.67 -14.23 -17.77
CA THR A 143 -5.38 -13.96 -18.42
C THR A 143 -5.54 -13.08 -19.66
N GLY A 144 -6.53 -13.34 -20.50
CA GLY A 144 -6.77 -12.58 -21.73
C GLY A 144 -7.20 -11.12 -21.50
N ARG A 145 -7.96 -10.84 -20.43
CA ARG A 145 -8.47 -9.50 -20.13
C ARG A 145 -7.63 -8.73 -19.10
N LEU A 146 -7.04 -9.41 -18.12
CA LEU A 146 -6.19 -8.76 -17.11
C LEU A 146 -4.81 -8.39 -17.65
N LEU A 147 -4.21 -9.18 -18.50
CA LEU A 147 -2.87 -8.89 -19.04
C LEU A 147 -2.78 -7.54 -19.77
N PRO A 148 -3.73 -7.15 -20.63
CA PRO A 148 -3.72 -5.83 -21.26
C PRO A 148 -3.79 -4.67 -20.28
N ILE A 149 -4.46 -4.86 -19.12
CA ILE A 149 -4.57 -3.85 -18.06
C ILE A 149 -3.34 -3.89 -17.14
N LEU A 150 -2.86 -5.08 -16.80
CA LEU A 150 -1.72 -5.26 -15.90
C LEU A 150 -0.39 -4.77 -16.49
N LYS A 151 -0.17 -4.93 -17.79
CA LYS A 151 1.07 -4.47 -18.43
C LYS A 151 1.28 -2.96 -18.25
N PRO A 152 0.38 -2.08 -18.70
CA PRO A 152 0.55 -0.64 -18.49
C PRO A 152 0.50 -0.26 -17.01
N LEU A 153 -0.35 -0.92 -16.20
CA LEU A 153 -0.43 -0.67 -14.77
C LEU A 153 0.92 -0.91 -14.07
N LEU A 154 1.59 -2.02 -14.34
CA LEU A 154 2.90 -2.35 -13.76
C LEU A 154 4.01 -1.45 -14.32
N ALA A 155 4.00 -1.20 -15.63
CA ALA A 155 4.99 -0.32 -16.28
C ALA A 155 4.96 1.10 -15.69
N GLY A 156 3.78 1.65 -15.45
CA GLY A 156 3.63 2.98 -14.86
C GLY A 156 3.78 2.99 -13.33
N ALA A 157 3.43 1.88 -12.65
CA ALA A 157 3.50 1.82 -11.19
C ALA A 157 4.93 1.95 -10.65
N VAL A 158 5.93 1.37 -11.31
CA VAL A 158 7.32 1.42 -10.85
C VAL A 158 7.88 2.84 -10.82
N PRO A 159 7.89 3.61 -11.93
CA PRO A 159 8.38 4.99 -11.90
C PRO A 159 7.53 5.89 -10.99
N PHE A 160 6.21 5.70 -10.97
CA PHE A 160 5.33 6.44 -10.07
C PHE A 160 5.63 6.14 -8.60
N ALA A 161 5.81 4.85 -8.23
CA ALA A 161 6.19 4.45 -6.89
C ALA A 161 7.56 4.99 -6.47
N LEU A 162 8.53 5.04 -7.39
CA LEU A 162 9.85 5.64 -7.13
C LEU A 162 9.74 7.13 -6.83
N LEU A 163 8.96 7.88 -7.61
CA LEU A 163 8.74 9.31 -7.38
C LEU A 163 8.06 9.57 -6.02
N ILE A 164 6.98 8.86 -5.72
CA ILE A 164 6.26 9.02 -4.45
C ILE A 164 7.12 8.54 -3.27
N GLY A 165 7.86 7.45 -3.43
CA GLY A 165 8.80 6.96 -2.43
C GLY A 165 9.91 7.97 -2.14
N LEU A 166 10.50 8.57 -3.16
CA LEU A 166 11.52 9.61 -3.01
C LEU A 166 10.96 10.87 -2.34
N ALA A 167 9.80 11.33 -2.76
CA ALA A 167 9.12 12.46 -2.12
C ALA A 167 8.82 12.17 -0.65
N SER A 168 8.33 10.96 -0.33
CA SER A 168 8.05 10.55 1.05
C SER A 168 9.33 10.47 1.90
N TYR A 169 10.47 10.11 1.32
CA TYR A 169 11.76 10.13 2.00
C TYR A 169 12.11 11.54 2.51
N TYR A 170 12.09 12.53 1.63
CA TYR A 170 12.44 13.91 2.00
C TYR A 170 11.43 14.52 2.97
N ILE A 171 10.13 14.30 2.75
CA ILE A 171 9.07 14.76 3.65
C ILE A 171 9.25 14.14 5.05
N SER A 172 9.48 12.83 5.12
CA SER A 172 9.68 12.13 6.39
C SER A 172 10.97 12.54 7.08
N LEU A 173 12.06 12.74 6.32
CA LEU A 173 13.34 13.21 6.84
C LEU A 173 13.18 14.55 7.55
N ASN A 174 12.58 15.52 6.87
CA ASN A 174 12.35 16.85 7.42
C ASN A 174 11.40 16.83 8.61
N ALA A 175 10.30 16.05 8.53
CA ALA A 175 9.34 15.93 9.61
C ALA A 175 9.94 15.30 10.88
N ILE A 176 10.74 14.23 10.74
CA ILE A 176 11.37 13.56 11.88
C ILE A 176 12.44 14.48 12.49
N THR A 177 13.25 15.15 11.68
CA THR A 177 14.29 16.11 12.13
C THR A 177 13.63 17.22 12.96
N ALA A 178 12.64 17.90 12.41
CA ALA A 178 11.95 19.00 13.08
C ALA A 178 11.32 18.58 14.42
N VAL A 179 10.75 17.37 14.51
CA VAL A 179 10.18 16.88 15.77
C VAL A 179 11.26 16.54 16.79
N ARG A 180 12.41 16.02 16.37
CA ARG A 180 13.53 15.71 17.26
C ARG A 180 14.21 16.95 17.81
N GLU A 181 14.41 17.96 16.98
CA GLU A 181 14.97 19.26 17.38
C GLU A 181 14.10 19.94 18.45
N ARG A 182 12.77 20.01 18.23
CA ARG A 182 11.82 20.54 19.21
C ARG A 182 11.76 19.83 20.55
N ARG A 183 12.33 18.63 20.64
CA ARG A 183 12.39 17.85 21.91
C ARG A 183 13.75 17.95 22.59
N ALA A 184 14.76 18.39 21.89
CA ALA A 184 16.11 18.56 22.40
C ALA A 184 16.35 19.96 23.01
N GLY A 185 15.58 20.96 22.61
CA GLY A 185 15.50 22.29 23.20
C GLY A 185 14.36 22.38 24.21
#